data_4872f1b811f876b2a91dec632c6db023
#
_entry.id   4872f1b811f876b2a91dec632c6db023
#
_cell.length_a   1.000
_cell.length_b   1.000
_cell.length_c   1.000
_cell.angle_alpha   90.00
_cell.angle_beta   90.00
_cell.angle_gamma   90.00
#
_symmetry.space_group_name_H-M   'P 1'
#
loop_
_entity.id
_entity.type
_entity.pdbx_description
1 polymer ?
#
loop_
_entity_poly.entity_id
_entity_poly.type
_entity_poly.pdbx_seq_one_letter_code
_entity_poly.pdbx_strand_id
1 'polypeptide(L)'
;MVSTASSVPDADHKPVPKEPVILAGGNSAITLIDGLTFTISDVLGDIGGDADGLISDDTRHLSRMIVRVDGVPLRPLGAAQLAPSTARFRGFVSPRPGHGDPSLEVERRRRVGAGRLEDEVVLRWWAESPCQVPVSLDVDAASPTSSRSVD
;
A
#
# COMPACT_ATOMS: atom_id res chain seq x y z
N MET A 1 58.66 0.93 -18.82
CA MET A 1 57.35 0.83 -19.48
C MET A 1 56.29 1.07 -18.43
N VAL A 2 55.67 2.22 -18.46
CA VAL A 2 54.61 2.58 -17.53
C VAL A 2 53.28 2.33 -18.24
N SER A 3 52.50 1.35 -17.74
CA SER A 3 51.15 1.07 -18.22
C SER A 3 50.20 1.95 -17.46
N THR A 4 49.64 2.94 -18.12
CA THR A 4 48.57 3.81 -17.61
C THR A 4 47.25 3.08 -17.78
N ALA A 5 46.70 2.52 -16.69
CA ALA A 5 45.32 2.07 -16.66
C ALA A 5 44.40 3.28 -16.59
N SER A 6 43.73 3.59 -17.68
CA SER A 6 42.67 4.58 -17.74
C SER A 6 41.41 4.01 -17.10
N SER A 7 41.10 4.40 -15.89
CA SER A 7 39.79 4.13 -15.28
C SER A 7 38.76 5.05 -15.91
N VAL A 8 37.87 4.47 -16.71
CA VAL A 8 36.65 5.15 -17.20
C VAL A 8 35.76 5.39 -15.98
N PRO A 9 35.36 6.65 -15.68
CA PRO A 9 34.38 6.88 -14.63
C PRO A 9 33.04 6.33 -15.09
N ASP A 10 32.47 5.42 -14.30
CA ASP A 10 31.11 4.93 -14.46
C ASP A 10 30.13 6.08 -14.22
N ALA A 11 29.70 6.72 -15.30
CA ALA A 11 28.93 7.98 -15.29
C ALA A 11 27.41 7.75 -15.21
N ASP A 12 26.91 6.58 -14.81
CA ASP A 12 25.47 6.30 -14.85
C ASP A 12 24.91 5.64 -13.58
N HIS A 13 25.55 5.86 -12.45
CA HIS A 13 24.93 5.53 -11.17
C HIS A 13 24.04 6.68 -10.73
N LYS A 14 22.85 6.80 -11.35
CA LYS A 14 21.78 7.67 -10.85
C LYS A 14 21.45 7.21 -9.44
N PRO A 15 21.62 8.04 -8.39
CA PRO A 15 21.29 7.62 -7.04
C PRO A 15 19.83 7.22 -6.98
N VAL A 16 19.57 5.96 -6.63
CA VAL A 16 18.21 5.49 -6.34
C VAL A 16 17.68 6.35 -5.21
N PRO A 17 16.57 7.08 -5.40
CA PRO A 17 15.99 7.87 -4.32
C PRO A 17 15.78 6.96 -3.12
N LYS A 18 16.33 7.33 -1.98
CA LYS A 18 16.16 6.61 -0.73
C LYS A 18 14.72 6.83 -0.30
N GLU A 19 13.85 5.87 -0.63
CA GLU A 19 12.43 5.95 -0.28
C GLU A 19 12.29 6.03 1.24
N PRO A 20 11.52 6.99 1.76
CA PRO A 20 11.24 7.03 3.19
C PRO A 20 10.42 5.79 3.57
N VAL A 21 11.05 4.86 4.25
CA VAL A 21 10.39 3.66 4.74
C VAL A 21 9.74 3.99 6.08
N ILE A 22 8.42 3.96 6.11
CA ILE A 22 7.68 3.99 7.36
C ILE A 22 7.65 2.54 7.86
N LEU A 23 8.43 2.26 8.89
CA LEU A 23 8.42 0.92 9.50
C LEU A 23 7.06 0.66 10.13
N ALA A 24 6.47 -0.47 9.79
CA ALA A 24 5.24 -0.95 10.39
C ALA A 24 5.51 -1.36 11.84
N GLY A 25 5.29 -0.45 12.74
CA GLY A 25 5.38 -0.66 14.18
C GLY A 25 4.39 0.26 14.87
N GLY A 26 3.22 -0.25 15.22
CA GLY A 26 2.17 0.51 15.88
C GLY A 26 1.09 1.05 14.93
N ASN A 27 0.17 1.77 15.49
CA ASN A 27 -1.07 2.31 14.91
C ASN A 27 -0.81 3.50 13.95
N SER A 28 0.13 3.35 13.02
CA SER A 28 0.49 4.45 12.11
C SER A 28 -0.47 4.50 10.92
N ALA A 29 -1.32 5.52 10.89
CA ALA A 29 -2.13 5.82 9.72
C ALA A 29 -1.29 6.49 8.63
N ILE A 30 -1.55 6.13 7.38
CA ILE A 30 -0.93 6.75 6.21
C ILE A 30 -1.96 7.59 5.50
N THR A 31 -1.65 8.88 5.37
CA THR A 31 -2.53 9.84 4.70
C THR A 31 -1.92 10.24 3.36
N LEU A 32 -2.68 10.06 2.28
CA LEU A 32 -2.35 10.58 0.96
C LEU A 32 -3.34 11.66 0.58
N ILE A 33 -2.85 12.71 -0.06
CA ILE A 33 -3.66 13.88 -0.41
C ILE A 33 -3.35 14.40 -1.81
N ASP A 34 -4.40 14.80 -2.52
CA ASP A 34 -4.35 15.59 -3.74
C ASP A 34 -5.53 16.58 -3.76
N GLY A 35 -5.21 17.85 -3.56
CA GLY A 35 -6.22 18.91 -3.45
C GLY A 35 -7.20 18.67 -2.28
N LEU A 36 -8.48 18.55 -2.57
CA LEU A 36 -9.56 18.28 -1.60
C LEU A 36 -9.86 16.79 -1.46
N THR A 37 -9.08 15.93 -2.08
CA THR A 37 -9.23 14.47 -1.99
C THR A 37 -8.10 13.89 -1.17
N PHE A 38 -8.42 13.08 -0.17
CA PHE A 38 -7.43 12.39 0.63
C PHE A 38 -7.89 11.00 1.06
N THR A 39 -6.94 10.14 1.36
CA THR A 39 -7.19 8.83 1.96
C THR A 39 -6.46 8.69 3.27
N ILE A 40 -7.10 8.01 4.21
CA ILE A 40 -6.48 7.54 5.45
C ILE A 40 -6.59 6.02 5.46
N SER A 41 -5.47 5.35 5.67
CA SER A 41 -5.38 3.89 5.70
C SER A 41 -4.31 3.44 6.69
N ASP A 42 -4.28 2.15 6.99
CA ASP A 42 -3.20 1.55 7.77
C ASP A 42 -1.90 1.35 6.96
N VAL A 43 -0.92 0.69 7.56
CA VAL A 43 0.40 0.40 6.95
C VAL A 43 0.37 -0.67 5.85
N LEU A 44 -0.74 -1.36 5.67
CA LEU A 44 -1.00 -2.27 4.55
C LEU A 44 -1.79 -1.59 3.43
N GLY A 45 -2.22 -0.35 3.64
CA GLY A 45 -3.11 0.37 2.76
C GLY A 45 -4.58 -0.04 2.92
N ASP A 46 -4.91 -0.79 3.98
CA ASP A 46 -6.28 -1.16 4.25
C ASP A 46 -7.04 0.01 4.89
N ILE A 47 -8.25 0.21 4.43
CA ILE A 47 -9.22 1.17 4.94
C ILE A 47 -10.25 0.39 5.73
N GLY A 48 -10.34 0.59 7.03
CA GLY A 48 -11.24 -0.21 7.86
C GLY A 48 -11.44 0.32 9.28
N GLY A 49 -10.67 1.33 9.68
CA GLY A 49 -10.83 2.03 10.94
C GLY A 49 -11.91 3.12 10.88
N ASP A 50 -12.32 3.60 12.04
CA ASP A 50 -13.38 4.63 12.15
C ASP A 50 -13.00 5.93 11.44
N ALA A 51 -11.72 6.30 11.48
CA ALA A 51 -11.19 7.50 10.82
C ALA A 51 -10.68 7.23 9.40
N ASP A 52 -10.59 5.98 8.98
CA ASP A 52 -10.08 5.61 7.66
C ASP A 52 -11.11 5.92 6.56
N GLY A 53 -10.63 6.15 5.36
CA GLY A 53 -11.53 6.36 4.24
C GLY A 53 -10.90 7.01 3.03
N LEU A 54 -11.72 7.14 2.00
CA LEU A 54 -11.54 8.09 0.92
C LEU A 54 -12.51 9.24 1.15
N ILE A 55 -11.95 10.41 1.31
CA ILE A 55 -12.69 11.65 1.55
C ILE A 55 -12.42 12.60 0.39
N SER A 56 -13.47 13.19 -0.17
CA SER A 56 -13.38 14.23 -1.19
C SER A 56 -14.47 15.25 -0.95
N ASP A 57 -14.12 16.54 -1.05
CA ASP A 57 -15.04 17.66 -0.83
C ASP A 57 -15.83 17.52 0.50
N ASP A 58 -15.10 17.25 1.60
CA ASP A 58 -15.64 17.05 2.95
C ASP A 58 -16.63 15.87 3.09
N THR A 59 -16.70 15.02 2.08
CA THR A 59 -17.57 13.85 2.08
C THR A 59 -16.75 12.56 2.08
N ARG A 60 -17.06 11.65 3.00
CA ARG A 60 -16.49 10.31 3.01
C ARG A 60 -17.22 9.44 1.99
N HIS A 61 -16.52 8.95 0.98
CA HIS A 61 -17.09 8.12 -0.09
C HIS A 61 -16.84 6.64 0.12
N LEU A 62 -15.70 6.29 0.73
CA LEU A 62 -15.30 4.92 0.99
C LEU A 62 -15.00 4.75 2.47
N SER A 63 -15.64 3.78 3.11
CA SER A 63 -15.43 3.46 4.53
C SER A 63 -14.67 2.18 4.78
N ARG A 64 -14.58 1.31 3.75
CA ARG A 64 -13.90 0.04 3.85
C ARG A 64 -13.27 -0.35 2.52
N MET A 65 -12.01 -0.78 2.57
CA MET A 65 -11.30 -1.37 1.45
C MET A 65 -10.17 -2.25 2.01
N ILE A 66 -10.38 -3.55 2.05
CA ILE A 66 -9.46 -4.51 2.65
C ILE A 66 -9.10 -5.57 1.62
N VAL A 67 -7.80 -5.78 1.41
CA VAL A 67 -7.29 -6.86 0.56
C VAL A 67 -6.98 -8.09 1.40
N ARG A 68 -7.50 -9.24 0.98
CA ARG A 68 -7.20 -10.53 1.58
C ARG A 68 -6.65 -11.48 0.53
N VAL A 69 -5.69 -12.27 0.93
CA VAL A 69 -5.14 -13.34 0.10
C VAL A 69 -5.35 -14.66 0.83
N ASP A 70 -5.95 -15.62 0.15
CA ASP A 70 -6.34 -16.92 0.74
C ASP A 70 -7.25 -16.76 2.00
N GLY A 71 -8.09 -15.72 1.99
CA GLY A 71 -9.01 -15.42 3.09
C GLY A 71 -8.34 -14.91 4.38
N VAL A 72 -7.01 -14.74 4.40
CA VAL A 72 -6.27 -14.27 5.57
C VAL A 72 -5.78 -12.85 5.40
N PRO A 73 -5.64 -12.09 6.51
CA PRO A 73 -5.04 -10.76 6.46
C PRO A 73 -3.55 -10.84 6.16
N LEU A 74 -3.06 -9.82 5.46
CA LEU A 74 -1.63 -9.67 5.19
C LEU A 74 -0.87 -9.32 6.47
N ARG A 75 0.39 -9.75 6.54
CA ARG A 75 1.35 -9.30 7.53
C ARG A 75 2.18 -8.17 6.96
N PRO A 76 2.31 -7.03 7.65
CA PRO A 76 3.03 -5.88 7.10
C PRO A 76 4.54 -6.15 7.02
N LEU A 77 5.14 -5.77 5.89
CA LEU A 77 6.59 -5.68 5.70
C LEU A 77 7.06 -4.23 5.77
N GLY A 78 6.23 -3.29 5.37
CA GLY A 78 6.52 -1.88 5.40
C GLY A 78 5.66 -1.07 4.45
N ALA A 79 5.68 0.24 4.65
CA ALA A 79 5.04 1.19 3.77
C ALA A 79 6.01 2.34 3.46
N ALA A 80 5.89 2.91 2.27
CA ALA A 80 6.65 4.07 1.84
C ALA A 80 5.72 5.07 1.18
N GLN A 81 5.71 6.29 1.68
CA GLN A 81 5.06 7.42 1.00
C GLN A 81 6.04 7.99 -0.02
N LEU A 82 5.75 7.85 -1.30
CA LEU A 82 6.62 8.25 -2.40
C LEU A 82 6.43 9.70 -2.80
N ALA A 83 5.21 10.21 -2.62
CA ALA A 83 4.80 11.58 -2.84
C ALA A 83 3.57 11.88 -1.97
N PRO A 84 3.13 13.14 -1.86
CA PRO A 84 1.92 13.46 -1.06
C PRO A 84 0.68 12.65 -1.45
N SER A 85 0.56 12.29 -2.73
CA SER A 85 -0.59 11.56 -3.30
C SER A 85 -0.30 10.10 -3.64
N THR A 86 0.90 9.59 -3.37
CA THR A 86 1.29 8.21 -3.74
C THR A 86 2.00 7.48 -2.63
N ALA A 87 1.66 6.22 -2.46
CA ALA A 87 2.33 5.33 -1.52
C ALA A 87 2.48 3.91 -2.06
N ARG A 88 3.42 3.19 -1.48
CA ARG A 88 3.63 1.77 -1.68
C ARG A 88 3.54 1.06 -0.34
N PHE A 89 2.72 0.03 -0.28
CA PHE A 89 2.52 -0.83 0.87
C PHE A 89 3.01 -2.23 0.52
N ARG A 90 3.69 -2.88 1.43
CA ARG A 90 4.17 -4.24 1.25
C ARG A 90 3.76 -5.12 2.42
N GLY A 91 3.27 -6.28 2.10
CA GLY A 91 2.91 -7.30 3.07
C GLY A 91 3.19 -8.69 2.53
N PHE A 92 3.01 -9.68 3.36
CA PHE A 92 3.18 -11.07 2.97
C PHE A 92 2.10 -11.96 3.56
N VAL A 93 1.88 -13.10 2.92
CA VAL A 93 1.07 -14.19 3.42
C VAL A 93 1.93 -15.43 3.52
N SER A 94 1.83 -16.12 4.65
CA SER A 94 2.39 -17.45 4.81
C SER A 94 1.28 -18.47 4.47
N PRO A 95 1.36 -19.17 3.32
CA PRO A 95 0.25 -20.01 2.86
C PRO A 95 0.05 -21.27 3.71
N ARG A 96 0.92 -21.55 4.67
CA ARG A 96 0.78 -22.68 5.61
C ARG A 96 1.31 -22.33 6.99
N PRO A 97 0.53 -22.57 8.06
CA PRO A 97 1.04 -22.49 9.43
C PRO A 97 2.21 -23.47 9.61
N GLY A 98 3.35 -22.98 10.09
CA GLY A 98 4.50 -23.81 10.44
C GLY A 98 5.62 -23.89 9.38
N HIS A 99 5.47 -23.29 8.21
CA HIS A 99 6.57 -23.12 7.24
C HIS A 99 7.11 -21.69 7.39
N GLY A 100 8.39 -21.58 7.78
CA GLY A 100 8.99 -20.35 8.27
C GLY A 100 9.18 -19.22 7.27
N ASP A 101 9.06 -19.45 5.97
CA ASP A 101 9.33 -18.43 4.97
C ASP A 101 8.05 -17.93 4.29
N PRO A 102 7.87 -16.60 4.19
CA PRO A 102 6.79 -16.02 3.40
C PRO A 102 7.02 -16.32 1.91
N SER A 103 6.16 -17.14 1.34
CA SER A 103 6.27 -17.52 -0.07
C SER A 103 5.53 -16.56 -1.01
N LEU A 104 4.65 -15.73 -0.49
CA LEU A 104 3.85 -14.79 -1.26
C LEU A 104 3.96 -13.38 -0.68
N GLU A 105 4.54 -12.49 -1.46
CA GLU A 105 4.58 -11.07 -1.18
C GLU A 105 3.47 -10.36 -1.94
N VAL A 106 2.83 -9.40 -1.29
CA VAL A 106 1.84 -8.50 -1.87
C VAL A 106 2.35 -7.08 -1.79
N GLU A 107 2.47 -6.42 -2.94
CA GLU A 107 2.77 -5.01 -3.03
C GLU A 107 1.53 -4.27 -3.54
N ARG A 108 1.14 -3.20 -2.86
CA ARG A 108 0.08 -2.29 -3.30
C ARG A 108 0.69 -0.95 -3.61
N ARG A 109 0.35 -0.41 -4.76
CA ARG A 109 0.74 0.94 -5.18
C ARG A 109 -0.50 1.78 -5.27
N ARG A 110 -0.62 2.74 -4.37
CA ARG A 110 -1.77 3.64 -4.30
C ARG A 110 -1.47 5.00 -4.86
N ARG A 111 -2.41 5.52 -5.63
CA ARG A 111 -2.44 6.91 -6.05
C ARG A 111 -3.80 7.51 -5.73
N VAL A 112 -3.77 8.71 -5.18
CA VAL A 112 -4.95 9.55 -4.95
C VAL A 112 -4.92 10.69 -5.97
N GLY A 113 -6.05 10.96 -6.60
CA GLY A 113 -6.27 12.08 -7.49
C GLY A 113 -7.58 12.76 -7.17
N ALA A 114 -7.99 13.76 -7.95
CA ALA A 114 -9.22 14.49 -7.74
C ALA A 114 -10.45 13.57 -7.76
N GLY A 115 -11.03 13.28 -6.58
CA GLY A 115 -12.16 12.37 -6.41
C GLY A 115 -11.89 10.91 -6.79
N ARG A 116 -10.62 10.49 -6.86
CA ARG A 116 -10.23 9.18 -7.36
C ARG A 116 -9.17 8.53 -6.49
N LEU A 117 -9.33 7.22 -6.29
CA LEU A 117 -8.33 6.33 -5.70
C LEU A 117 -8.02 5.20 -6.67
N GLU A 118 -6.76 4.97 -6.92
CA GLU A 118 -6.26 3.84 -7.71
C GLU A 118 -5.35 3.00 -6.85
N ASP A 119 -5.62 1.71 -6.80
CA ASP A 119 -4.75 0.69 -6.20
C ASP A 119 -4.35 -0.33 -7.25
N GLU A 120 -3.05 -0.48 -7.45
CA GLU A 120 -2.46 -1.60 -8.18
C GLU A 120 -1.98 -2.63 -7.17
N VAL A 121 -2.43 -3.87 -7.30
CA VAL A 121 -2.01 -4.98 -6.43
C VAL A 121 -1.13 -5.94 -7.22
N VAL A 122 0.12 -6.09 -6.78
CA VAL A 122 1.11 -6.97 -7.38
C VAL A 122 1.42 -8.10 -6.44
N LEU A 123 1.28 -9.33 -6.92
CA LEU A 123 1.61 -10.55 -6.19
C LEU A 123 2.93 -11.10 -6.70
N ARG A 124 3.85 -11.41 -5.78
CA ARG A 124 5.12 -12.07 -6.08
C ARG A 124 5.18 -13.40 -5.36
N TRP A 125 5.33 -14.45 -6.13
CA TRP A 125 5.48 -15.80 -5.63
C TRP A 125 6.95 -16.24 -5.73
N TRP A 126 7.51 -16.71 -4.64
CA TRP A 126 8.94 -17.04 -4.53
C TRP A 126 9.24 -18.53 -4.46
N ALA A 127 8.22 -19.40 -4.40
CA ALA A 127 8.42 -20.82 -4.39
C ALA A 127 8.51 -21.42 -5.81
N GLU A 128 9.20 -22.53 -5.96
CA GLU A 128 9.41 -23.20 -7.24
C GLU A 128 8.14 -23.84 -7.81
N SER A 129 7.23 -24.27 -6.95
CA SER A 129 5.98 -24.89 -7.36
C SER A 129 4.92 -23.84 -7.68
N PRO A 130 4.15 -23.99 -8.77
CA PRO A 130 3.05 -23.09 -9.06
C PRO A 130 2.00 -23.13 -7.95
N CYS A 131 1.42 -21.95 -7.67
CA CYS A 131 0.42 -21.77 -6.64
C CYS A 131 -0.79 -21.05 -7.21
N GLN A 132 -1.98 -21.46 -6.79
CA GLN A 132 -3.22 -20.77 -7.07
C GLN A 132 -3.79 -20.28 -5.74
N VAL A 133 -3.94 -18.96 -5.62
CA VAL A 133 -4.48 -18.34 -4.41
C VAL A 133 -5.65 -17.42 -4.75
N PRO A 134 -6.76 -17.49 -4.02
CA PRO A 134 -7.82 -16.52 -4.16
C PRO A 134 -7.41 -15.18 -3.57
N VAL A 135 -7.71 -14.10 -4.30
CA VAL A 135 -7.57 -12.73 -3.83
C VAL A 135 -8.94 -12.11 -3.75
N SER A 136 -9.28 -11.53 -2.63
CA SER A 136 -10.54 -10.83 -2.42
C SER A 136 -10.31 -9.38 -2.00
N LEU A 137 -11.24 -8.53 -2.39
CA LEU A 137 -11.31 -7.14 -2.01
C LEU A 137 -12.67 -6.87 -1.38
N ASP A 138 -12.66 -6.53 -0.07
CA ASP A 138 -13.85 -6.11 0.64
C ASP A 138 -13.98 -4.60 0.52
N VAL A 139 -15.08 -4.12 -0.05
CA VAL A 139 -15.31 -2.69 -0.30
C VAL A 139 -16.69 -2.28 0.21
N ASP A 140 -16.74 -1.22 1.05
CA ASP A 140 -17.97 -0.58 1.46
C ASP A 140 -17.93 0.92 1.17
N ALA A 141 -19.00 1.42 0.56
CA ALA A 141 -19.23 2.86 0.45
C ALA A 141 -19.61 3.43 1.83
N ALA A 142 -19.18 4.65 2.09
CA ALA A 142 -19.67 5.35 3.28
C ALA A 142 -21.16 5.70 3.08
N SER A 143 -21.98 5.34 4.06
CA SER A 143 -23.37 5.79 4.07
C SER A 143 -23.40 7.32 4.25
N PRO A 144 -24.17 8.06 3.47
CA PRO A 144 -24.36 9.48 3.73
C PRO A 144 -24.93 9.64 5.15
N THR A 145 -24.22 10.39 5.98
CA THR A 145 -24.71 10.73 7.31
C THR A 145 -26.00 11.54 7.12
N SER A 146 -27.16 10.94 7.40
CA SER A 146 -28.40 11.70 7.47
C SER A 146 -28.25 12.63 8.66
N SER A 147 -28.00 13.90 8.40
CA SER A 147 -28.16 14.96 9.39
C SER A 147 -29.63 14.97 9.78
N ARG A 148 -29.96 14.36 10.92
CA ARG A 148 -31.23 14.60 11.57
C ARG A 148 -31.21 16.06 11.99
N SER A 149 -31.94 16.87 11.27
CA SER A 149 -32.37 18.14 11.80
C SER A 149 -33.24 17.87 13.03
N VAL A 150 -32.74 18.24 14.18
CA VAL A 150 -33.56 18.32 15.40
C VAL A 150 -34.21 19.69 15.34
N ASP A 151 -35.49 19.69 15.06
CA ASP A 151 -36.35 20.83 15.33
C ASP A 151 -36.52 21.03 16.84
#